data_9185398723e19ced851c73b679be02d9
#
_entry.id   9185398723e19ced851c73b679be02d9
#
_cell.length_a   1.000
_cell.length_b   1.000
_cell.length_c   1.000
_cell.angle_alpha   90.00
_cell.angle_beta   90.00
_cell.angle_gamma   90.00
#
_symmetry.space_group_name_H-M   'P 1'
#
loop_
_entity.id
_entity.type
_entity.pdbx_description
1 polymer ?
#
loop_
_entity_poly.entity_id
_entity_poly.type
_entity_poly.pdbx_seq_one_letter_code
_entity_poly.pdbx_strand_id
1 'polypeptide(L)'
;GALPVLDWAEREAQVVPVIDRFVREGCRVIFATSFGYMDGVLEAARKYPDVIFAHATGIKRAPNVATYMADFYQVYYLNGLAAGALTKTGKVGYVAAFPIPEVKRHINAFALGVRAVRPDAQVLVRWINAWYDPAKAREATEALLAQGADVFAFTEDTPTVIQTAARKGAYSFGHYTPMLKFAPDHGVSGQIVHWDVIYIDFLKKVKEGVYPPRNLENVDYFW
;
A
#
# COMPACT_ATOMS: atom_id res chain seq x y z
N GLY A 1 21.96 -4.21 19.94
CA GLY A 1 21.19 -3.46 18.93
C GLY A 1 19.99 -2.83 19.57
N ALA A 2 19.71 -1.58 19.25
CA ALA A 2 18.51 -0.91 19.74
C ALA A 2 17.27 -1.62 19.21
N LEU A 3 16.30 -1.87 20.07
CA LEU A 3 14.98 -2.37 19.65
C LEU A 3 14.27 -1.28 18.84
N PRO A 4 13.55 -1.63 17.76
CA PRO A 4 12.76 -0.65 17.04
C PRO A 4 11.65 -0.11 17.95
N VAL A 5 11.49 1.21 17.94
CA VAL A 5 10.35 1.87 18.57
C VAL A 5 9.24 1.96 17.53
N LEU A 6 8.08 1.41 17.86
CA LEU A 6 6.90 1.46 17.01
C LEU A 6 5.83 2.32 17.68
N ASP A 7 5.21 3.18 16.89
CA ASP A 7 4.04 3.94 17.30
C ASP A 7 3.08 4.15 16.14
N TRP A 8 1.85 4.45 16.48
CA TRP A 8 0.76 4.62 15.54
C TRP A 8 0.28 6.07 15.53
N ALA A 9 0.30 6.70 14.36
CA ALA A 9 -0.37 7.97 14.12
C ALA A 9 -1.72 7.69 13.43
N GLU A 10 -2.81 7.80 14.17
CA GLU A 10 -4.16 7.56 13.62
C GLU A 10 -4.59 8.62 12.63
N ARG A 11 -4.01 9.82 12.73
CA ARG A 11 -4.32 10.98 11.88
C ARG A 11 -3.03 11.64 11.42
N GLU A 12 -3.06 12.22 10.25
CA GLU A 12 -1.93 12.97 9.68
C GLU A 12 -1.41 14.07 10.61
N ALA A 13 -2.31 14.74 11.36
CA ALA A 13 -1.95 15.76 12.35
C ALA A 13 -1.11 15.24 13.54
N GLN A 14 -1.05 13.92 13.75
CA GLN A 14 -0.30 13.30 14.86
C GLN A 14 1.13 12.93 14.46
N VAL A 15 1.49 13.01 13.18
CA VAL A 15 2.78 12.55 12.66
C VAL A 15 3.94 13.31 13.29
N VAL A 16 3.89 14.63 13.31
CA VAL A 16 4.98 15.45 13.90
C VAL A 16 5.14 15.20 15.39
N PRO A 17 4.10 15.20 16.24
CA PRO A 17 4.23 14.85 17.66
C PRO A 17 4.82 13.44 17.91
N VAL A 18 4.46 12.45 17.08
CA VAL A 18 5.03 11.10 17.17
C VAL A 18 6.52 11.11 16.82
N ILE A 19 6.89 11.78 15.74
CA ILE A 19 8.30 11.95 15.35
C ILE A 19 9.09 12.69 16.44
N ASP A 20 8.54 13.75 17.01
CA ASP A 20 9.15 14.51 18.10
C ASP A 20 9.49 13.60 19.31
N ARG A 21 8.58 12.66 19.61
CA ARG A 21 8.81 11.66 20.67
C ARG A 21 9.95 10.72 20.29
N PHE A 22 9.95 10.14 19.09
CA PHE A 22 11.02 9.26 18.62
C PHE A 22 12.40 9.93 18.67
N VAL A 23 12.48 11.20 18.26
CA VAL A 23 13.74 11.95 18.31
C VAL A 23 14.20 12.17 19.75
N ARG A 24 13.29 12.49 20.68
CA ARG A 24 13.62 12.59 22.12
C ARG A 24 14.09 11.25 22.72
N GLU A 25 13.56 10.13 22.23
CA GLU A 25 13.98 8.77 22.61
C GLU A 25 15.30 8.35 21.96
N GLY A 26 15.91 9.21 21.13
CA GLY A 26 17.22 8.97 20.52
C GLY A 26 17.17 8.33 19.14
N CYS A 27 15.98 8.18 18.52
CA CYS A 27 15.88 7.67 17.15
C CYS A 27 16.55 8.63 16.16
N ARG A 28 17.38 8.09 15.27
CA ARG A 28 18.09 8.82 14.23
C ARG A 28 17.71 8.43 12.83
N VAL A 29 17.00 7.32 12.68
CA VAL A 29 16.41 6.85 11.42
C VAL A 29 14.94 6.55 11.68
N ILE A 30 14.05 7.17 10.91
CA ILE A 30 12.60 7.07 11.08
C ILE A 30 11.98 6.65 9.75
N PHE A 31 11.28 5.52 9.76
CA PHE A 31 10.47 5.06 8.64
C PHE A 31 9.03 5.51 8.85
N ALA A 32 8.51 6.28 7.90
CA ALA A 32 7.12 6.70 7.85
C ALA A 32 6.37 5.85 6.83
N THR A 33 5.35 5.13 7.26
CA THR A 33 4.79 3.99 6.54
C THR A 33 3.48 4.27 5.81
N SER A 34 3.03 5.53 5.74
CA SER A 34 1.79 5.90 5.07
C SER A 34 1.98 7.14 4.18
N PHE A 35 1.33 7.15 3.02
CA PHE A 35 1.33 8.29 2.09
C PHE A 35 0.92 9.60 2.76
N GLY A 36 -0.13 9.59 3.58
CA GLY A 36 -0.65 10.77 4.26
C GLY A 36 0.30 11.41 5.28
N TYR A 37 1.40 10.74 5.64
CA TYR A 37 2.41 11.29 6.55
C TYR A 37 3.39 12.26 5.88
N MET A 38 3.30 12.44 4.56
CA MET A 38 4.27 13.16 3.74
C MET A 38 4.57 14.57 4.24
N ASP A 39 3.55 15.41 4.43
CA ASP A 39 3.75 16.80 4.85
C ASP A 39 4.29 16.89 6.29
N GLY A 40 3.84 16.02 7.19
CA GLY A 40 4.37 15.92 8.56
C GLY A 40 5.84 15.45 8.58
N VAL A 41 6.22 14.50 7.74
CA VAL A 41 7.62 14.06 7.59
C VAL A 41 8.49 15.19 7.09
N LEU A 42 8.05 15.96 6.09
CA LEU A 42 8.81 17.09 5.56
C LEU A 42 8.94 18.22 6.58
N GLU A 43 7.91 18.50 7.39
CA GLU A 43 7.98 19.44 8.50
C GLU A 43 9.00 19.00 9.55
N ALA A 44 8.93 17.73 9.98
CA ALA A 44 9.85 17.16 10.94
C ALA A 44 11.31 17.12 10.40
N ALA A 45 11.48 16.85 9.12
CA ALA A 45 12.79 16.84 8.48
C ALA A 45 13.48 18.20 8.52
N ARG A 46 12.74 19.29 8.36
CA ARG A 46 13.27 20.66 8.54
C ARG A 46 13.64 20.95 9.99
N LYS A 47 12.84 20.44 10.93
CA LYS A 47 13.07 20.62 12.38
C LYS A 47 14.27 19.80 12.87
N TYR A 48 14.51 18.63 12.29
CA TYR A 48 15.55 17.69 12.69
C TYR A 48 16.48 17.35 11.52
N PRO A 49 17.37 18.27 11.10
CA PRO A 49 18.19 18.07 9.91
C PRO A 49 19.21 16.93 10.02
N ASP A 50 19.53 16.47 11.24
CA ASP A 50 20.46 15.36 11.50
C ASP A 50 19.74 13.99 11.61
N VAL A 51 18.42 13.96 11.46
CA VAL A 51 17.64 12.75 11.45
C VAL A 51 17.35 12.32 10.02
N ILE A 52 17.45 11.02 9.76
CA ILE A 52 17.19 10.41 8.45
C ILE A 52 15.75 9.92 8.42
N PHE A 53 15.03 10.30 7.40
CA PHE A 53 13.67 9.84 7.16
C PHE A 53 13.59 9.01 5.88
N ALA A 54 12.83 7.92 5.93
CA ALA A 54 12.41 7.17 4.75
C ALA A 54 10.88 7.10 4.73
N HIS A 55 10.26 7.62 3.68
CA HIS A 55 8.80 7.74 3.58
C HIS A 55 8.25 6.81 2.51
N ALA A 56 7.34 5.93 2.90
CA ALA A 56 6.67 5.00 2.00
C ALA A 56 5.76 5.75 1.02
N THR A 57 5.90 5.46 -0.27
CA THR A 57 5.07 6.00 -1.36
C THR A 57 5.13 7.53 -1.52
N GLY A 58 6.04 8.20 -0.83
CA GLY A 58 6.21 9.65 -0.90
C GLY A 58 6.58 10.12 -2.31
N ILE A 59 6.09 11.31 -2.66
CA ILE A 59 6.40 11.97 -3.93
C ILE A 59 7.14 13.30 -3.73
N LYS A 60 7.29 13.73 -2.48
CA LYS A 60 8.10 14.90 -2.08
C LYS A 60 9.28 14.40 -1.26
N ARG A 61 10.44 15.00 -1.49
CA ARG A 61 11.69 14.65 -0.84
C ARG A 61 12.38 15.89 -0.28
N ALA A 62 13.37 15.67 0.58
CA ALA A 62 14.22 16.71 1.15
C ALA A 62 15.63 16.12 1.35
N PRO A 63 16.65 16.93 1.69
CA PRO A 63 18.02 16.44 1.86
C PRO A 63 18.17 15.26 2.82
N ASN A 64 17.33 15.16 3.84
CA ASN A 64 17.29 14.07 4.82
C ASN A 64 16.04 13.18 4.71
N VAL A 65 15.32 13.24 3.58
CA VAL A 65 14.11 12.42 3.32
C VAL A 65 14.30 11.64 2.02
N ALA A 66 14.40 10.33 2.14
CA ALA A 66 14.30 9.38 1.04
C ALA A 66 12.86 8.85 0.92
N THR A 67 12.54 8.24 -0.21
CA THR A 67 11.27 7.53 -0.42
C THR A 67 11.52 6.06 -0.71
N TYR A 68 10.55 5.19 -0.40
CA TYR A 68 10.62 3.78 -0.70
C TYR A 68 9.26 3.18 -1.01
N MET A 69 9.25 2.08 -1.75
CA MET A 69 8.08 1.28 -2.06
C MET A 69 8.48 -0.10 -2.62
N ALA A 70 7.57 -1.04 -2.58
CA ALA A 70 7.68 -2.28 -3.35
C ALA A 70 6.91 -2.17 -4.67
N ASP A 71 7.37 -2.89 -5.70
CA ASP A 71 6.78 -2.89 -7.04
C ASP A 71 5.52 -3.75 -7.13
N PHE A 72 4.55 -3.49 -6.27
CA PHE A 72 3.28 -4.22 -6.20
C PHE A 72 2.52 -4.27 -7.51
N TYR A 73 2.64 -3.24 -8.36
CA TYR A 73 1.95 -3.19 -9.63
C TYR A 73 2.27 -4.41 -10.52
N GLN A 74 3.46 -4.99 -10.40
CA GLN A 74 3.83 -6.21 -11.12
C GLN A 74 2.97 -7.39 -10.68
N VAL A 75 2.77 -7.55 -9.38
CA VAL A 75 1.91 -8.60 -8.82
C VAL A 75 0.43 -8.32 -9.11
N TYR A 76 0.00 -7.06 -9.09
CA TYR A 76 -1.35 -6.70 -9.53
C TYR A 76 -1.60 -7.06 -10.99
N TYR A 77 -0.62 -6.91 -11.89
CA TYR A 77 -0.74 -7.39 -13.27
C TYR A 77 -0.96 -8.91 -13.32
N LEU A 78 -0.18 -9.70 -12.56
CA LEU A 78 -0.36 -11.15 -12.48
C LEU A 78 -1.72 -11.54 -11.92
N ASN A 79 -2.18 -10.86 -10.87
CA ASN A 79 -3.51 -11.05 -10.32
C ASN A 79 -4.58 -10.69 -11.36
N GLY A 80 -4.34 -9.68 -12.18
CA GLY A 80 -5.19 -9.29 -13.29
C GLY A 80 -5.33 -10.38 -14.35
N LEU A 81 -4.24 -11.05 -14.72
CA LEU A 81 -4.29 -12.23 -15.63
C LEU A 81 -5.20 -13.32 -15.07
N ALA A 82 -5.02 -13.66 -13.79
CA ALA A 82 -5.86 -14.65 -13.12
C ALA A 82 -7.33 -14.20 -13.02
N ALA A 83 -7.59 -12.94 -12.72
CA ALA A 83 -8.94 -12.37 -12.66
C ALA A 83 -9.65 -12.43 -14.03
N GLY A 84 -8.93 -12.12 -15.11
CA GLY A 84 -9.45 -12.23 -16.48
C GLY A 84 -9.83 -13.67 -16.86
N ALA A 85 -9.06 -14.65 -16.40
CA ALA A 85 -9.35 -16.06 -16.61
C ALA A 85 -10.54 -16.56 -15.75
N LEU A 86 -10.69 -16.04 -14.54
CA LEU A 86 -11.69 -16.48 -13.57
C LEU A 86 -13.08 -15.86 -13.80
N THR A 87 -13.14 -14.61 -14.27
CA THR A 87 -14.44 -13.91 -14.40
C THR A 87 -15.34 -14.59 -15.41
N LYS A 88 -16.57 -14.86 -14.99
CA LYS A 88 -17.65 -15.40 -15.85
C LYS A 88 -18.47 -14.27 -16.47
N THR A 89 -18.69 -13.21 -15.72
CA THR A 89 -19.51 -12.07 -16.14
C THR A 89 -18.76 -11.07 -17.04
N GLY A 90 -17.43 -11.11 -17.04
CA GLY A 90 -16.60 -10.08 -17.65
C GLY A 90 -16.55 -8.76 -16.86
N LYS A 91 -17.08 -8.74 -15.63
CA LYS A 91 -17.04 -7.58 -14.74
C LYS A 91 -16.22 -7.92 -13.51
N VAL A 92 -15.14 -7.16 -13.32
CA VAL A 92 -14.19 -7.33 -12.23
C VAL A 92 -14.26 -6.09 -11.34
N GLY A 93 -14.43 -6.28 -10.04
CA GLY A 93 -14.53 -5.20 -9.07
C GLY A 93 -13.16 -4.80 -8.51
N TYR A 94 -12.97 -3.52 -8.26
CA TYR A 94 -11.79 -3.00 -7.58
C TYR A 94 -12.21 -1.97 -6.51
N VAL A 95 -11.87 -2.23 -5.26
CA VAL A 95 -12.09 -1.30 -4.15
C VAL A 95 -10.78 -0.59 -3.82
N ALA A 96 -10.80 0.74 -3.89
CA ALA A 96 -9.61 1.57 -3.80
C ALA A 96 -9.71 2.62 -2.69
N ALA A 97 -8.60 2.83 -1.96
CA ALA A 97 -8.57 3.79 -0.86
C ALA A 97 -8.60 5.23 -1.37
N PHE A 98 -7.52 5.72 -1.99
CA PHE A 98 -7.39 7.10 -2.46
C PHE A 98 -6.86 7.15 -3.89
N PRO A 99 -7.25 8.17 -4.70
CA PRO A 99 -6.80 8.33 -6.08
C PRO A 99 -5.37 8.88 -6.20
N ILE A 100 -4.44 8.31 -5.46
CA ILE A 100 -3.01 8.66 -5.46
C ILE A 100 -2.22 7.85 -6.50
N PRO A 101 -0.99 8.26 -6.86
CA PRO A 101 -0.21 7.60 -7.91
C PRO A 101 -0.01 6.09 -7.70
N GLU A 102 0.27 5.66 -6.47
CA GLU A 102 0.42 4.25 -6.11
C GLU A 102 -0.84 3.44 -6.47
N VAL A 103 -1.99 3.86 -5.95
CA VAL A 103 -3.26 3.14 -6.12
C VAL A 103 -3.70 3.10 -7.58
N LYS A 104 -3.53 4.22 -8.30
CA LYS A 104 -3.79 4.27 -9.76
C LYS A 104 -2.90 3.31 -10.53
N ARG A 105 -1.62 3.18 -10.15
CA ARG A 105 -0.67 2.24 -10.76
C ARG A 105 -1.11 0.80 -10.55
N HIS A 106 -1.57 0.44 -9.35
CA HIS A 106 -2.13 -0.89 -9.05
C HIS A 106 -3.36 -1.20 -9.90
N ILE A 107 -4.32 -0.27 -9.96
CA ILE A 107 -5.53 -0.43 -10.77
C ILE A 107 -5.20 -0.61 -12.24
N ASN A 108 -4.31 0.23 -12.78
CA ASN A 108 -3.93 0.18 -14.19
C ASN A 108 -3.24 -1.14 -14.53
N ALA A 109 -2.29 -1.58 -13.72
CA ALA A 109 -1.60 -2.86 -13.92
C ALA A 109 -2.57 -4.04 -13.86
N PHE A 110 -3.46 -4.05 -12.88
CA PHE A 110 -4.50 -5.06 -12.75
C PHE A 110 -5.43 -5.09 -13.97
N ALA A 111 -5.90 -3.92 -14.42
CA ALA A 111 -6.77 -3.82 -15.58
C ALA A 111 -6.09 -4.27 -16.88
N LEU A 112 -4.80 -3.97 -17.05
CA LEU A 112 -4.00 -4.46 -18.17
C LEU A 112 -3.91 -5.99 -18.16
N GLY A 113 -3.66 -6.59 -16.99
CA GLY A 113 -3.64 -8.05 -16.81
C GLY A 113 -5.01 -8.68 -17.15
N VAL A 114 -6.10 -8.12 -16.63
CA VAL A 114 -7.47 -8.61 -16.95
C VAL A 114 -7.72 -8.62 -18.44
N ARG A 115 -7.43 -7.50 -19.12
CA ARG A 115 -7.67 -7.34 -20.56
C ARG A 115 -6.73 -8.15 -21.43
N ALA A 116 -5.56 -8.49 -20.95
CA ALA A 116 -4.64 -9.36 -21.69
C ALA A 116 -5.22 -10.78 -21.88
N VAL A 117 -6.04 -11.24 -20.95
CA VAL A 117 -6.72 -12.55 -21.00
C VAL A 117 -8.14 -12.43 -21.51
N ARG A 118 -8.86 -11.38 -21.11
CA ARG A 118 -10.25 -11.13 -21.49
C ARG A 118 -10.42 -9.69 -21.95
N PRO A 119 -10.22 -9.40 -23.25
CA PRO A 119 -10.20 -8.05 -23.80
C PRO A 119 -11.51 -7.25 -23.63
N ASP A 120 -12.64 -7.93 -23.56
CA ASP A 120 -13.98 -7.35 -23.37
C ASP A 120 -14.34 -7.08 -21.90
N ALA A 121 -13.51 -7.55 -20.95
CA ALA A 121 -13.78 -7.38 -19.54
C ALA A 121 -13.68 -5.92 -19.09
N GLN A 122 -14.53 -5.57 -18.13
CA GLN A 122 -14.57 -4.27 -17.48
C GLN A 122 -14.05 -4.35 -16.06
N VAL A 123 -13.16 -3.44 -15.68
CA VAL A 123 -12.73 -3.24 -14.30
C VAL A 123 -13.50 -2.07 -13.72
N LEU A 124 -14.38 -2.36 -12.77
CA LEU A 124 -15.26 -1.40 -12.11
C LEU A 124 -14.61 -0.95 -10.81
N VAL A 125 -14.35 0.33 -10.64
CA VAL A 125 -13.63 0.88 -9.49
C VAL A 125 -14.57 1.64 -8.56
N ARG A 126 -14.44 1.41 -7.24
CA ARG A 126 -15.07 2.22 -6.18
C ARG A 126 -14.03 2.77 -5.24
N TRP A 127 -14.05 4.08 -5.04
CA TRP A 127 -13.20 4.80 -4.10
C TRP A 127 -13.88 4.92 -2.74
N ILE A 128 -13.18 4.55 -1.66
CA ILE A 128 -13.72 4.63 -0.29
C ILE A 128 -13.17 5.82 0.51
N ASN A 129 -12.15 6.50 -0.01
CA ASN A 129 -11.47 7.64 0.63
C ASN A 129 -11.03 7.36 2.08
N ALA A 130 -10.55 6.15 2.31
CA ALA A 130 -9.97 5.70 3.57
C ALA A 130 -9.01 4.54 3.32
N TRP A 131 -7.95 4.43 4.13
CA TRP A 131 -7.10 3.24 4.15
C TRP A 131 -7.75 2.10 4.95
N TYR A 132 -8.42 2.45 6.04
CA TYR A 132 -9.06 1.49 6.92
C TYR A 132 -10.48 1.95 7.27
N ASP A 133 -11.47 1.41 6.59
CA ASP A 133 -12.91 1.62 6.85
C ASP A 133 -13.69 0.38 6.42
N PRO A 134 -13.91 -0.59 7.34
CA PRO A 134 -14.64 -1.82 7.02
C PRO A 134 -16.07 -1.61 6.50
N ALA A 135 -16.74 -0.56 6.99
CA ALA A 135 -18.12 -0.25 6.58
C ALA A 135 -18.16 0.20 5.11
N LYS A 136 -17.33 1.18 4.75
CA LYS A 136 -17.23 1.66 3.37
C LYS A 136 -16.69 0.59 2.42
N ALA A 137 -15.73 -0.23 2.85
CA ALA A 137 -15.22 -1.35 2.05
C ALA A 137 -16.32 -2.37 1.74
N ARG A 138 -17.18 -2.68 2.71
CA ARG A 138 -18.34 -3.55 2.52
C ARG A 138 -19.34 -2.95 1.54
N GLU A 139 -19.75 -1.71 1.76
CA GLU A 139 -20.69 -1.01 0.90
C GLU A 139 -20.20 -0.95 -0.55
N ALA A 140 -18.93 -0.61 -0.76
CA ALA A 140 -18.32 -0.58 -2.08
C ALA A 140 -18.31 -1.96 -2.75
N THR A 141 -17.99 -3.02 -2.00
CA THR A 141 -17.98 -4.39 -2.50
C THR A 141 -19.39 -4.84 -2.88
N GLU A 142 -20.39 -4.58 -2.03
CA GLU A 142 -21.80 -4.93 -2.29
C GLU A 142 -22.33 -4.17 -3.52
N ALA A 143 -21.99 -2.91 -3.69
CA ALA A 143 -22.38 -2.13 -4.86
C ALA A 143 -21.77 -2.68 -6.16
N LEU A 144 -20.52 -3.15 -6.12
CA LEU A 144 -19.87 -3.79 -7.27
C LEU A 144 -20.46 -5.17 -7.58
N LEU A 145 -20.78 -5.97 -6.55
CA LEU A 145 -21.51 -7.24 -6.71
C LEU A 145 -22.87 -7.02 -7.37
N ALA A 146 -23.61 -5.99 -6.96
CA ALA A 146 -24.90 -5.62 -7.56
C ALA A 146 -24.78 -5.21 -9.03
N GLN A 147 -23.61 -4.72 -9.47
CA GLN A 147 -23.30 -4.43 -10.87
C GLN A 147 -22.86 -5.67 -11.66
N GLY A 148 -22.75 -6.82 -11.00
CA GLY A 148 -22.39 -8.10 -11.62
C GLY A 148 -20.90 -8.43 -11.55
N ALA A 149 -20.10 -7.73 -10.75
CA ALA A 149 -18.71 -8.13 -10.53
C ALA A 149 -18.66 -9.48 -9.78
N ASP A 150 -17.80 -10.39 -10.25
CA ASP A 150 -17.65 -11.75 -9.72
C ASP A 150 -16.21 -12.11 -9.33
N VAL A 151 -15.27 -11.21 -9.59
CA VAL A 151 -13.87 -11.29 -9.13
C VAL A 151 -13.45 -9.91 -8.60
N PHE A 152 -12.70 -9.88 -7.49
CA PHE A 152 -12.35 -8.64 -6.80
C PHE A 152 -10.85 -8.52 -6.51
N ALA A 153 -10.35 -7.31 -6.66
CA ALA A 153 -9.09 -6.86 -6.09
C ALA A 153 -9.32 -5.56 -5.30
N PHE A 154 -8.38 -5.17 -4.48
CA PHE A 154 -8.48 -3.95 -3.69
C PHE A 154 -7.12 -3.41 -3.28
N THR A 155 -7.08 -2.11 -3.00
CA THR A 155 -5.97 -1.41 -2.35
C THR A 155 -6.56 -0.61 -1.20
N GLU A 156 -6.77 -1.26 -0.08
CA GLU A 156 -7.18 -0.74 1.22
C GLU A 156 -6.77 -1.75 2.31
N ASP A 157 -6.80 -1.40 3.58
CA ASP A 157 -6.10 -2.16 4.62
C ASP A 157 -7.00 -3.12 5.41
N THR A 158 -8.26 -3.33 4.99
CA THR A 158 -9.17 -4.27 5.67
C THR A 158 -9.33 -5.58 4.89
N PRO A 159 -9.60 -6.71 5.56
CA PRO A 159 -9.99 -7.94 4.86
C PRO A 159 -11.46 -7.95 4.42
N THR A 160 -12.17 -6.83 4.54
CA THR A 160 -13.63 -6.78 4.34
C THR A 160 -14.04 -7.09 2.91
N VAL A 161 -13.26 -6.64 1.92
CA VAL A 161 -13.55 -6.92 0.51
C VAL A 161 -13.53 -8.42 0.24
N ILE A 162 -12.46 -9.12 0.64
CA ILE A 162 -12.32 -10.56 0.42
C ILE A 162 -13.41 -11.36 1.16
N GLN A 163 -13.76 -10.95 2.39
CA GLN A 163 -14.81 -11.58 3.16
C GLN A 163 -16.20 -11.36 2.54
N THR A 164 -16.49 -10.14 2.09
CA THR A 164 -17.80 -9.79 1.51
C THR A 164 -18.01 -10.45 0.16
N ALA A 165 -16.98 -10.45 -0.69
CA ALA A 165 -16.99 -11.13 -1.98
C ALA A 165 -17.24 -12.64 -1.81
N ALA A 166 -16.52 -13.30 -0.89
CA ALA A 166 -16.66 -14.73 -0.64
C ALA A 166 -18.06 -15.14 -0.21
N ARG A 167 -18.75 -14.34 0.60
CA ARG A 167 -20.15 -14.61 1.03
C ARG A 167 -21.13 -14.68 -0.15
N LYS A 168 -20.76 -14.11 -1.29
CA LYS A 168 -21.55 -14.13 -2.53
C LYS A 168 -20.97 -15.06 -3.60
N GLY A 169 -19.99 -15.89 -3.22
CA GLY A 169 -19.34 -16.82 -4.12
C GLY A 169 -18.39 -16.18 -5.14
N ALA A 170 -18.01 -14.91 -4.94
CA ALA A 170 -17.08 -14.22 -5.79
C ALA A 170 -15.63 -14.45 -5.33
N TYR A 171 -14.72 -14.55 -6.30
CA TYR A 171 -13.30 -14.71 -6.05
C TYR A 171 -12.62 -13.36 -5.72
N SER A 172 -11.53 -13.41 -4.97
CA SER A 172 -10.76 -12.20 -4.65
C SER A 172 -9.29 -12.45 -4.43
N PHE A 173 -8.52 -11.36 -4.50
CA PHE A 173 -7.09 -11.30 -4.23
C PHE A 173 -6.85 -10.48 -2.96
N GLY A 174 -5.93 -10.93 -2.10
CA GLY A 174 -5.52 -10.19 -0.90
C GLY A 174 -4.62 -9.00 -1.21
N HIS A 175 -4.37 -8.19 -0.21
CA HIS A 175 -3.54 -6.98 -0.31
C HIS A 175 -2.49 -6.95 0.80
N TYR A 176 -1.21 -6.87 0.43
CA TYR A 176 0.00 -6.67 1.24
C TYR A 176 0.33 -7.73 2.29
N THR A 177 -0.65 -8.45 2.78
CA THR A 177 -0.48 -9.48 3.81
C THR A 177 -1.19 -10.77 3.41
N PRO A 178 -0.84 -11.94 4.02
CA PRO A 178 -1.54 -13.19 3.75
C PRO A 178 -3.01 -13.10 4.17
N MET A 179 -3.93 -12.94 3.22
CA MET A 179 -5.37 -12.76 3.49
C MET A 179 -6.23 -13.97 3.12
N LEU A 180 -5.67 -15.02 2.53
CA LEU A 180 -6.43 -16.21 2.12
C LEU A 180 -7.19 -16.87 3.27
N LYS A 181 -6.69 -16.75 4.50
CA LYS A 181 -7.38 -17.24 5.71
C LYS A 181 -8.76 -16.63 5.94
N PHE A 182 -9.05 -15.46 5.36
CA PHE A 182 -10.34 -14.78 5.49
C PHE A 182 -11.38 -15.26 4.49
N ALA A 183 -10.95 -16.00 3.45
CA ALA A 183 -11.82 -16.61 2.44
C ALA A 183 -11.12 -17.84 1.82
N PRO A 184 -10.99 -18.96 2.56
CA PRO A 184 -10.19 -20.12 2.13
C PRO A 184 -10.60 -20.70 0.78
N ASP A 185 -11.90 -20.69 0.48
CA ASP A 185 -12.46 -21.29 -0.74
C ASP A 185 -12.58 -20.31 -1.92
N HIS A 186 -12.43 -19.01 -1.69
CA HIS A 186 -12.65 -17.96 -2.70
C HIS A 186 -11.48 -16.98 -2.82
N GLY A 187 -10.51 -17.03 -1.92
CA GLY A 187 -9.25 -16.29 -2.04
C GLY A 187 -8.35 -16.99 -3.06
N VAL A 188 -7.90 -16.24 -4.07
CA VAL A 188 -7.08 -16.81 -5.16
C VAL A 188 -5.59 -16.65 -4.87
N SER A 189 -5.16 -15.45 -4.56
CA SER A 189 -3.76 -15.06 -4.33
C SER A 189 -3.73 -13.69 -3.65
N GLY A 190 -2.59 -13.03 -3.69
CA GLY A 190 -2.40 -11.66 -3.17
C GLY A 190 -0.93 -11.29 -3.17
N GLN A 191 -0.65 -10.05 -2.80
CA GLN A 191 0.71 -9.58 -2.64
C GLN A 191 1.14 -9.79 -1.19
N ILE A 192 2.37 -10.24 -1.02
CA ILE A 192 3.06 -10.29 0.28
C ILE A 192 4.36 -9.52 0.13
N VAL A 193 4.64 -8.65 1.08
CA VAL A 193 5.84 -7.81 1.04
C VAL A 193 6.85 -8.26 2.07
N HIS A 194 8.09 -8.36 1.62
CA HIS A 194 9.26 -8.53 2.47
C HIS A 194 9.86 -7.16 2.79
N TRP A 195 9.18 -6.38 3.61
CA TRP A 195 9.64 -5.06 4.06
C TRP A 195 10.98 -5.10 4.77
N ASP A 196 11.30 -6.22 5.42
CA ASP A 196 12.58 -6.47 6.06
C ASP A 196 13.76 -6.29 5.12
N VAL A 197 13.63 -6.68 3.85
CA VAL A 197 14.68 -6.50 2.82
C VAL A 197 15.00 -5.01 2.65
N ILE A 198 13.99 -4.17 2.46
CA ILE A 198 14.15 -2.73 2.28
C ILE A 198 14.73 -2.09 3.55
N TYR A 199 14.16 -2.39 4.70
CA TYR A 199 14.58 -1.77 5.97
C TYR A 199 16.01 -2.16 6.35
N ILE A 200 16.36 -3.42 6.22
CA ILE A 200 17.71 -3.90 6.56
C ILE A 200 18.76 -3.30 5.62
N ASP A 201 18.49 -3.27 4.31
CA ASP A 201 19.42 -2.71 3.33
C ASP A 201 19.61 -1.20 3.55
N PHE A 202 18.51 -0.46 3.75
CA PHE A 202 18.57 0.97 4.04
C PHE A 202 19.38 1.26 5.31
N LEU A 203 19.13 0.54 6.41
CA LEU A 203 19.85 0.70 7.67
C LEU A 203 21.33 0.33 7.57
N LYS A 204 21.70 -0.68 6.77
CA LYS A 204 23.10 -1.00 6.47
C LYS A 204 23.79 0.16 5.80
N LYS A 205 23.17 0.76 4.77
CA LYS A 205 23.71 1.91 4.05
C LYS A 205 23.83 3.15 4.92
N VAL A 206 22.90 3.38 5.84
CA VAL A 206 23.03 4.42 6.86
C VAL A 206 24.23 4.16 7.77
N LYS A 207 24.36 2.93 8.28
CA LYS A 207 25.48 2.54 9.17
C LYS A 207 26.85 2.65 8.48
N GLU A 208 26.91 2.35 7.19
CA GLU A 208 28.12 2.44 6.35
C GLU A 208 28.43 3.86 5.89
N GLY A 209 27.58 4.84 6.22
CA GLY A 209 27.74 6.24 5.81
C GLY A 209 27.39 6.52 4.35
N VAL A 210 26.79 5.55 3.65
CA VAL A 210 26.32 5.73 2.26
C VAL A 210 25.10 6.65 2.23
N TYR A 211 24.23 6.56 3.24
CA TYR A 211 23.08 7.43 3.42
C TYR A 211 23.21 8.31 4.67
N PRO A 212 23.97 9.45 4.56
CA PRO A 212 23.97 10.47 5.61
C PRO A 212 22.65 11.27 5.60
N PRO A 213 22.36 12.08 6.63
CA PRO A 213 21.15 12.92 6.65
C PRO A 213 21.24 14.14 5.68
N ARG A 214 21.74 13.91 4.49
CA ARG A 214 21.91 14.89 3.39
C ARG A 214 21.99 14.14 2.05
N ASN A 215 21.60 14.81 0.96
CA ASN A 215 21.62 14.26 -0.41
C ASN A 215 20.71 13.02 -0.59
N LEU A 216 19.69 12.86 0.28
CA LEU A 216 18.73 11.74 0.18
C LEU A 216 17.57 12.05 -0.76
N GLU A 217 17.43 13.26 -1.25
CA GLU A 217 16.37 13.66 -2.18
C GLU A 217 16.40 12.91 -3.51
N ASN A 218 17.50 12.24 -3.82
CA ASN A 218 17.66 11.41 -5.01
C ASN A 218 17.51 9.90 -4.71
N VAL A 219 17.25 9.53 -3.45
CA VAL A 219 17.11 8.14 -3.03
C VAL A 219 15.63 7.75 -3.09
N ASP A 220 15.33 6.90 -4.03
CA ASP A 220 14.00 6.34 -4.24
C ASP A 220 14.13 4.82 -4.36
N TYR A 221 13.67 4.13 -3.32
CA TYR A 221 13.83 2.70 -3.16
C TYR A 221 12.61 1.97 -3.72
N PHE A 222 12.78 1.35 -4.88
CA PHE A 222 11.79 0.44 -5.46
C PHE A 222 12.35 -0.98 -5.51
N TRP A 223 11.60 -1.95 -4.98
CA TRP A 223 11.98 -3.37 -4.94
C TRP A 223 10.82 -4.25 -5.44
#